data_7a9086fcecefc497cb7ca8dbc09446eb
#
_entry.id   7a9086fcecefc497cb7ca8dbc09446eb
#
_cell.length_a   1.000
_cell.length_b   1.000
_cell.length_c   1.000
_cell.angle_alpha   90.00
_cell.angle_beta   90.00
_cell.angle_gamma   90.00
#
_symmetry.space_group_name_H-M   'P 1'
#
loop_
_entity.id
_entity.type
_entity.pdbx_description
1 polymer ?
#
loop_
_entity_poly.entity_id
_entity_poly.type
_entity_poly.pdbx_seq_one_letter_code
_entity_poly.pdbx_strand_id
1 'polypeptide(L)' 'MDSKGQDILFNSEMNQKDLMIQMLSERLDEKDETITELKETINDLKDTIAGLRETLDEFQRKLFGT' A
#
# COMPACT_ATOMS: atom_id res chain seq x y z
N MET A 1 34.59 -36.15 6.89
CA MET A 1 34.07 -36.78 5.75
C MET A 1 32.79 -36.13 5.21
N ASP A 2 32.01 -35.59 6.03
CA ASP A 2 30.72 -35.09 5.57
C ASP A 2 30.62 -33.58 5.44
N SER A 3 31.81 -32.96 5.33
CA SER A 3 31.81 -31.51 5.14
C SER A 3 31.05 -31.09 3.86
N LYS A 4 31.12 -31.92 2.81
CA LYS A 4 30.35 -31.61 1.58
C LYS A 4 28.84 -31.77 1.81
N GLY A 5 28.41 -32.78 2.57
CA GLY A 5 27.00 -32.95 2.91
C GLY A 5 26.48 -31.84 3.81
N GLN A 6 27.28 -31.46 4.80
CA GLN A 6 26.92 -30.35 5.68
C GLN A 6 26.87 -29.02 4.94
N ASP A 7 27.81 -28.79 4.02
CA ASP A 7 27.81 -27.56 3.21
C ASP A 7 26.61 -27.49 2.31
N ILE A 8 26.18 -28.59 1.71
CA ILE A 8 25.01 -28.65 0.86
C ILE A 8 23.75 -28.35 1.69
N LEU A 9 23.62 -28.95 2.87
CA LEU A 9 22.48 -28.68 3.77
C LEU A 9 22.46 -27.24 4.23
N PHE A 10 23.62 -26.71 4.62
CA PHE A 10 23.73 -25.31 5.05
C PHE A 10 23.36 -24.36 3.95
N ASN A 11 23.85 -24.59 2.74
CA ASN A 11 23.50 -23.74 1.58
C ASN A 11 22.02 -23.83 1.22
N SER A 12 21.42 -25.02 1.34
CA SER A 12 19.99 -25.18 1.10
C SER A 12 19.16 -24.40 2.11
N GLU A 13 19.52 -24.43 3.39
CA GLU A 13 18.84 -23.67 4.42
C GLU A 13 18.98 -22.15 4.19
N MET A 14 20.18 -21.69 3.85
CA MET A 14 20.41 -20.29 3.51
C MET A 14 19.59 -19.84 2.31
N ASN A 15 19.55 -20.67 1.28
CA ASN A 15 18.76 -20.38 0.09
C ASN A 15 17.26 -20.27 0.40
N GLN A 16 16.76 -21.15 1.27
CA GLN A 16 15.37 -21.10 1.70
C GLN A 16 15.08 -19.81 2.49
N LYS A 17 15.97 -19.43 3.41
CA LYS A 17 15.83 -18.22 4.17
C LYS A 17 15.87 -16.97 3.28
N ASP A 18 16.81 -16.95 2.34
CA ASP A 18 16.92 -15.85 1.38
C ASP A 18 15.67 -15.73 0.53
N LEU A 19 15.13 -16.85 0.09
CA LEU A 19 13.88 -16.86 -0.68
C LEU A 19 12.72 -16.33 0.15
N MET A 20 12.61 -16.72 1.41
CA MET A 20 11.56 -16.24 2.30
C MET A 20 11.67 -14.73 2.52
N ILE A 21 12.89 -14.23 2.74
CA ILE A 21 13.15 -12.81 2.91
C ILE A 21 12.73 -12.05 1.65
N GLN A 22 13.09 -12.56 0.49
CA GLN A 22 12.72 -11.96 -0.78
C GLN A 22 11.21 -11.90 -0.96
N MET A 23 10.51 -13.00 -0.67
CA MET A 23 9.06 -13.06 -0.78
C MET A 23 8.37 -12.09 0.19
N LEU A 24 8.86 -12.00 1.41
CA LEU A 24 8.34 -11.06 2.40
C LEU A 24 8.59 -9.61 1.98
N SER A 25 9.76 -9.32 1.44
CA SER A 25 10.10 -7.99 0.95
C SER A 25 9.17 -7.59 -0.20
N GLU A 26 8.91 -8.49 -1.15
CA GLU A 26 7.98 -8.24 -2.25
C GLU A 26 6.56 -7.98 -1.75
N ARG A 27 6.10 -8.73 -0.74
CA ARG A 27 4.78 -8.52 -0.15
C ARG A 27 4.70 -7.17 0.56
N LEU A 28 5.76 -6.77 1.24
CA LEU A 28 5.81 -5.47 1.90
C LEU A 28 5.75 -4.34 0.87
N ASP A 29 6.48 -4.47 -0.23
CA ASP A 29 6.46 -3.48 -1.31
C ASP A 29 5.06 -3.36 -1.92
N GLU A 30 4.39 -4.49 -2.17
CA GLU A 30 3.02 -4.50 -2.67
C GLU A 30 2.05 -3.82 -1.71
N LYS A 31 2.20 -4.09 -0.41
CA LYS A 31 1.36 -3.46 0.61
C LYS A 31 1.61 -1.96 0.70
N ASP A 32 2.87 -1.53 0.58
CA ASP A 32 3.22 -0.13 0.58
C ASP A 32 2.61 0.59 -0.62
N GLU A 33 2.64 -0.02 -1.80
CA GLU A 33 1.98 0.51 -2.99
C GLU A 33 0.48 0.65 -2.78
N THR A 34 -0.15 -0.37 -2.21
CA THR A 34 -1.59 -0.36 -1.92
C THR A 34 -1.93 0.76 -0.94
N ILE A 35 -1.13 0.92 0.10
CA ILE A 35 -1.34 1.99 1.09
C ILE A 35 -1.22 3.37 0.42
N THR A 36 -0.23 3.55 -0.44
CA THR A 36 -0.05 4.80 -1.17
C THR A 36 -1.24 5.10 -2.07
N GLU A 37 -1.72 4.11 -2.82
CA GLU A 37 -2.90 4.24 -3.69
C GLU A 37 -4.14 4.59 -2.88
N LEU A 38 -4.33 3.95 -1.73
CA LEU A 38 -5.45 4.23 -0.84
C LEU A 38 -5.39 5.65 -0.29
N LYS A 39 -4.22 6.12 0.09
CA LYS A 39 -4.02 7.49 0.57
C LYS A 39 -4.37 8.50 -0.50
N GLU A 40 -3.96 8.26 -1.73
CA GLU A 40 -4.30 9.13 -2.86
C GLU A 40 -5.81 9.15 -3.10
N THR A 41 -6.46 7.99 -3.06
CA THR A 41 -7.90 7.88 -3.21
C THR A 41 -8.64 8.63 -2.10
N ILE A 42 -8.18 8.51 -0.87
CA ILE A 42 -8.76 9.23 0.27
C ILE A 42 -8.64 10.74 0.08
N ASN A 43 -7.49 11.22 -0.38
CA ASN A 43 -7.29 12.65 -0.65
C ASN A 43 -8.22 13.13 -1.76
N ASP A 44 -8.36 12.37 -2.84
CA ASP A 44 -9.26 12.71 -3.94
C ASP A 44 -10.72 12.77 -3.46
N LEU A 45 -11.12 11.82 -2.62
CA LEU A 45 -12.47 11.82 -2.04
C LEU A 45 -12.69 13.02 -1.14
N LYS A 46 -11.71 13.39 -0.33
CA LYS A 46 -11.81 14.59 0.51
C LYS A 46 -11.99 15.86 -0.32
N ASP A 47 -11.25 15.98 -1.41
CA ASP A 47 -11.36 17.11 -2.32
C ASP A 47 -12.73 17.15 -2.99
N THR A 48 -13.23 15.98 -3.40
CA THR A 48 -14.57 15.86 -3.99
C THR A 48 -15.64 16.28 -2.99
N ILE A 49 -15.54 15.84 -1.75
CA ILE A 49 -16.47 16.21 -0.69
C ILE A 49 -16.44 17.73 -0.45
N ALA A 50 -15.25 18.31 -0.40
CA ALA A 50 -15.13 19.76 -0.22
C ALA A 50 -15.79 20.53 -1.37
N GLY A 51 -15.56 20.09 -2.60
CA GLY A 51 -16.20 20.70 -3.77
C GLY A 51 -17.71 20.58 -3.75
N LEU A 52 -18.23 19.42 -3.35
CA LEU A 52 -19.66 19.20 -3.23
C LEU A 52 -20.29 20.09 -2.14
N ARG A 53 -19.60 20.27 -1.03
CA ARG A 53 -20.08 21.17 0.03
C ARG A 53 -20.15 22.61 -0.44
N GLU A 54 -19.15 23.07 -1.17
CA GLU A 54 -19.17 24.42 -1.75
C GLU A 54 -20.34 24.59 -2.72
N THR A 55 -20.54 23.62 -3.58
CA THR A 55 -21.64 23.61 -4.53
C THR A 55 -22.99 23.66 -3.80
N LEU A 56 -23.14 22.87 -2.76
CA LEU A 56 -24.36 22.84 -1.96
C LEU A 56 -24.60 24.17 -1.26
N ASP A 57 -23.56 24.77 -0.71
CA ASP A 57 -23.67 26.07 -0.06
C ASP A 57 -24.12 27.16 -1.06
N GLU A 58 -23.52 27.17 -2.24
CA GLU A 58 -23.92 28.11 -3.29
C GLU A 58 -25.38 27.90 -3.72
N PHE A 59 -25.78 26.64 -3.87
CA PHE A 59 -27.15 26.31 -4.24
C PHE A 59 -28.12 26.76 -3.17
N GLN A 60 -27.83 26.57 -1.91
CA GLN A 60 -28.65 27.00 -0.80
C GLN A 60 -28.77 28.53 -0.76
N ARG A 61 -27.68 29.25 -0.99
CA ARG A 61 -27.71 30.71 -1.05
C ARG A 61 -28.62 31.22 -2.18
N LYS A 62 -28.52 30.59 -3.35
CA LYS A 62 -29.36 30.98 -4.50
C LYS A 62 -30.80 30.67 -4.26
N LEU A 63 -31.13 29.53 -3.64
CA LEU A 63 -32.51 29.16 -3.37
C LEU A 63 -33.14 29.96 -2.25
N PHE A 64 -32.41 30.20 -1.19
CA PHE A 64 -32.94 30.85 0.01
C PHE A 64 -32.62 32.35 0.09
N GLY A 65 -31.98 32.89 -0.92
CA GLY A 65 -31.98 34.31 -1.18
C GLY A 65 -31.18 35.17 -0.23
N THR A 66 -30.19 34.59 0.42
CA THR A 66 -29.30 35.41 1.24
C THR A 66 -27.87 34.84 1.21
#